data_592f514cbd75ed280ea96db810a4c099
#
_entry.id   592f514cbd75ed280ea96db810a4c099
#
_cell.length_a   1.000
_cell.length_b   1.000
_cell.length_c   1.000
_cell.angle_alpha   90.00
_cell.angle_beta   90.00
_cell.angle_gamma   90.00
#
_symmetry.space_group_name_H-M   'P 1'
#
loop_
_entity.id
_entity.type
_entity.pdbx_description
1 polymer ?
#
loop_
_entity_poly.entity_id
_entity_poly.type
_entity_poly.pdbx_seq_one_letter_code
_entity_poly.pdbx_strand_id
1 'polypeptide(L)'
;MDFEKISSRSNEKVKLFRHLSQSASFRRETGLFALEGARLCSDVAKTGIEIKTAFFTKEALEKYPDYISAVAEKAEQAFEIPHELAGTLSDTREA
;
A
#
# COMPACT_ATOMS: atom_id res chain seq x y z
N MET A 1 -14.47 11.51 -2.69
CA MET A 1 -13.25 11.79 -1.93
C MET A 1 -12.06 11.80 -2.85
N ASP A 2 -11.26 12.85 -2.78
CA ASP A 2 -10.13 12.98 -3.66
C ASP A 2 -8.87 12.59 -2.93
N PHE A 3 -8.09 11.73 -3.53
CA PHE A 3 -6.81 11.34 -2.98
C PHE A 3 -5.68 11.91 -3.83
N GLU A 4 -4.60 12.22 -3.18
CA GLU A 4 -3.40 12.62 -3.88
C GLU A 4 -2.90 11.45 -4.73
N LYS A 5 -2.35 11.75 -5.91
CA LYS A 5 -1.92 10.72 -6.84
C LYS A 5 -0.41 10.66 -6.95
N ILE A 6 0.12 9.46 -7.03
CA ILE A 6 1.53 9.24 -7.29
C ILE A 6 1.59 8.35 -8.52
N SER A 7 2.39 8.73 -9.50
CA SER A 7 2.49 7.95 -10.73
C SER A 7 3.93 7.53 -11.07
N SER A 8 4.91 7.97 -10.32
CA SER A 8 6.30 7.69 -10.65
C SER A 8 6.89 6.56 -9.84
N ARG A 9 7.55 5.64 -10.50
CA ARG A 9 8.28 4.55 -9.85
C ARG A 9 9.42 5.07 -8.98
N SER A 10 9.90 6.28 -9.26
CA SER A 10 11.00 6.84 -8.49
C SER A 10 10.53 7.65 -7.29
N ASN A 11 9.24 7.74 -7.05
CA ASN A 11 8.74 8.41 -5.86
C ASN A 11 9.28 7.70 -4.61
N GLU A 12 9.71 8.47 -3.63
CA GLU A 12 10.36 7.92 -2.43
C GLU A 12 9.47 6.95 -1.67
N LYS A 13 8.18 7.22 -1.59
CA LYS A 13 7.27 6.33 -0.87
C LYS A 13 7.06 5.02 -1.61
N VAL A 14 7.05 5.07 -2.92
CA VAL A 14 6.96 3.87 -3.76
C VAL A 14 8.23 3.03 -3.61
N LYS A 15 9.39 3.69 -3.62
CA LYS A 15 10.66 2.98 -3.46
C LYS A 15 10.76 2.34 -2.08
N LEU A 16 10.29 3.03 -1.06
CA LEU A 16 10.27 2.48 0.29
C LEU A 16 9.42 1.23 0.36
N PHE A 17 8.22 1.27 -0.21
CA PHE A 17 7.34 0.11 -0.22
C PHE A 17 8.02 -1.08 -0.91
N ARG A 18 8.64 -0.83 -2.05
CA ARG A 18 9.32 -1.89 -2.79
C ARG A 18 10.47 -2.48 -1.99
N HIS A 19 11.25 -1.62 -1.35
CA HIS A 19 12.39 -2.07 -0.55
C HIS A 19 11.90 -2.93 0.63
N LEU A 20 10.84 -2.50 1.28
CA LEU A 20 10.27 -3.26 2.39
C LEU A 20 9.74 -4.62 1.93
N SER A 21 9.20 -4.69 0.72
CA SER A 21 8.70 -5.94 0.19
C SER A 21 9.82 -6.93 -0.11
N GLN A 22 11.00 -6.43 -0.43
CA GLN A 22 12.08 -7.26 -0.93
C GLN A 22 13.17 -7.60 0.08
N SER A 23 13.28 -6.87 1.18
CA SER A 23 14.41 -7.04 2.09
C SER A 23 13.96 -7.28 3.52
N ALA A 24 14.18 -8.47 4.00
CA ALA A 24 13.89 -8.82 5.38
C ALA A 24 14.76 -8.02 6.35
N SER A 25 16.04 -7.80 5.99
CA SER A 25 16.92 -7.04 6.87
C SER A 25 16.47 -5.60 6.99
N PHE A 26 16.00 -5.01 5.90
CA PHE A 26 15.50 -3.64 5.92
C PHE A 26 14.25 -3.53 6.79
N ARG A 27 13.36 -4.54 6.72
CA ARG A 27 12.19 -4.57 7.59
C ARG A 27 12.59 -4.63 9.06
N ARG A 28 13.59 -5.43 9.39
CA ARG A 28 14.07 -5.53 10.77
C ARG A 28 14.71 -4.24 11.25
N GLU A 29 15.49 -3.60 10.38
CA GLU A 29 16.14 -2.35 10.73
C GLU A 29 15.15 -1.23 10.99
N THR A 30 14.13 -1.13 10.17
CA THR A 30 13.19 -0.01 10.24
C THR A 30 12.00 -0.28 11.15
N GLY A 31 11.72 -1.52 11.46
CA GLY A 31 10.50 -1.87 12.18
C GLY A 31 9.24 -1.74 11.34
N LEU A 32 9.40 -1.57 10.02
CA LEU A 32 8.28 -1.41 9.11
C LEU A 32 8.12 -2.65 8.25
N PHE A 33 6.94 -2.83 7.69
CA PHE A 33 6.72 -3.92 6.74
C PHE A 33 5.65 -3.49 5.75
N ALA A 34 5.54 -4.22 4.65
CA ALA A 34 4.61 -3.93 3.58
C ALA A 34 3.61 -5.08 3.45
N LEU A 35 2.36 -4.73 3.20
CA LEU A 35 1.30 -5.71 3.00
C LEU A 35 0.61 -5.43 1.69
N GLU A 36 0.06 -6.46 1.09
CA GLU A 36 -0.63 -6.35 -0.17
C GLU A 36 -1.96 -7.06 -0.08
N GLY A 37 -2.98 -6.53 -0.75
CA GLY A 37 -4.30 -7.12 -0.76
C GLY A 37 -5.30 -6.29 0.03
N ALA A 38 -6.43 -5.96 -0.60
CA ALA A 38 -7.42 -5.06 0.00
C ALA A 38 -7.98 -5.61 1.29
N ARG A 39 -8.34 -6.89 1.29
CA ARG A 39 -8.95 -7.50 2.46
C ARG A 39 -7.97 -7.61 3.62
N LEU A 40 -6.75 -8.06 3.34
CA LEU A 40 -5.74 -8.20 4.37
C LEU A 40 -5.41 -6.85 4.99
N CYS A 41 -5.23 -5.83 4.16
CA CYS A 41 -4.92 -4.51 4.68
C CYS A 41 -6.08 -3.95 5.51
N SER A 42 -7.31 -4.22 5.10
CA SER A 42 -8.48 -3.81 5.86
C SER A 42 -8.52 -4.50 7.22
N ASP A 43 -8.20 -5.79 7.25
CA ASP A 43 -8.17 -6.53 8.51
C ASP A 43 -7.12 -5.95 9.44
N VAL A 44 -5.94 -5.63 8.91
CA VAL A 44 -4.87 -5.03 9.71
C VAL A 44 -5.28 -3.65 10.22
N ALA A 45 -5.99 -2.88 9.40
CA ALA A 45 -6.45 -1.55 9.82
C ALA A 45 -7.35 -1.61 11.05
N LYS A 46 -8.03 -2.73 11.25
CA LYS A 46 -8.94 -2.88 12.38
C LYS A 46 -8.22 -3.29 13.66
N THR A 47 -6.95 -3.64 13.60
CA THR A 47 -6.23 -4.13 14.76
C THR A 47 -5.57 -3.05 15.60
N GLY A 48 -5.59 -1.81 15.13
CA GLY A 48 -4.92 -0.73 15.85
C GLY A 48 -3.45 -0.56 15.47
N ILE A 49 -2.94 -1.37 14.56
CA ILE A 49 -1.56 -1.20 14.07
C ILE A 49 -1.50 0.09 13.26
N GLU A 50 -0.46 0.85 13.45
CA GLU A 50 -0.25 2.10 12.74
C GLU A 50 0.04 1.84 11.26
N ILE A 51 -0.69 2.49 10.37
CA ILE A 51 -0.47 2.40 8.94
C ILE A 51 0.11 3.72 8.48
N LYS A 52 1.34 3.70 7.99
CA LYS A 52 1.99 4.93 7.56
C LYS A 52 1.50 5.40 6.20
N THR A 53 1.49 4.53 5.24
CA THR A 53 1.14 4.88 3.87
C THR A 53 0.34 3.77 3.23
N ALA A 54 -0.70 4.14 2.52
CA ALA A 54 -1.50 3.20 1.74
C ALA A 54 -1.50 3.62 0.28
N PHE A 55 -1.38 2.65 -0.61
CA PHE A 55 -1.49 2.87 -2.04
C PHE A 55 -2.65 2.03 -2.58
N PHE A 56 -3.41 2.58 -3.50
CA PHE A 56 -4.48 1.82 -4.13
C PHE A 56 -4.73 2.33 -5.54
N THR A 57 -5.33 1.48 -6.37
CA THR A 57 -5.69 1.89 -7.71
C THR A 57 -7.14 2.35 -7.72
N LYS A 58 -7.51 3.09 -8.74
CA LYS A 58 -8.89 3.48 -8.93
C LYS A 58 -9.79 2.26 -9.06
N GLU A 59 -9.31 1.24 -9.76
CA GLU A 59 -10.06 -0.01 -9.94
C GLU A 59 -10.31 -0.70 -8.61
N ALA A 60 -9.31 -0.74 -7.73
CA ALA A 60 -9.48 -1.35 -6.42
C ALA A 60 -10.49 -0.57 -5.58
N LEU A 61 -10.45 0.75 -5.64
CA LEU A 61 -11.41 1.56 -4.91
C LEU A 61 -12.83 1.30 -5.40
N GLU A 62 -13.01 1.14 -6.70
CA GLU A 62 -14.32 0.85 -7.27
C GLU A 62 -14.81 -0.55 -6.91
N LYS A 63 -13.90 -1.52 -6.88
CA LYS A 63 -14.26 -2.90 -6.63
C LYS A 63 -14.42 -3.21 -5.14
N TYR A 64 -13.60 -2.61 -4.31
CA TYR A 64 -13.58 -2.88 -2.88
C TYR A 64 -13.66 -1.59 -2.05
N PRO A 65 -14.71 -0.79 -2.25
CA PRO A 65 -14.75 0.53 -1.60
C PRO A 65 -14.69 0.47 -0.08
N ASP A 66 -15.31 -0.54 0.52
CA ASP A 66 -15.32 -0.63 1.98
C ASP A 66 -13.94 -0.96 2.54
N TYR A 67 -13.23 -1.89 1.88
CA TYR A 67 -11.88 -2.24 2.34
C TYR A 67 -10.92 -1.07 2.17
N ILE A 68 -10.96 -0.43 1.01
CA ILE A 68 -10.04 0.67 0.72
C ILE A 68 -10.33 1.85 1.64
N SER A 69 -11.59 2.18 1.86
CA SER A 69 -11.95 3.27 2.74
C SER A 69 -11.49 3.03 4.18
N ALA A 70 -11.61 1.79 4.66
CA ALA A 70 -11.17 1.46 6.00
C ALA A 70 -9.66 1.66 6.16
N VAL A 71 -8.89 1.25 5.15
CA VAL A 71 -7.44 1.42 5.18
C VAL A 71 -7.08 2.89 5.08
N ALA A 72 -7.69 3.62 4.15
CA ALA A 72 -7.38 5.04 3.94
C ALA A 72 -7.68 5.87 5.17
N GLU A 73 -8.73 5.52 5.89
CA GLU A 73 -9.09 6.24 7.09
C GLU A 73 -8.05 6.10 8.19
N LYS A 74 -7.41 4.96 8.28
CA LYS A 74 -6.41 4.69 9.31
C LYS A 74 -5.00 5.08 8.91
N ALA A 75 -4.73 5.19 7.62
CA ALA A 75 -3.39 5.50 7.15
C ALA A 75 -3.05 6.96 7.38
N GLU A 76 -1.82 7.25 7.70
CA GLU A 76 -1.37 8.63 7.82
C GLU A 76 -1.42 9.32 6.47
N GLN A 77 -1.10 8.59 5.41
CA GLN A 77 -1.19 9.11 4.04
C GLN A 77 -1.74 8.03 3.14
N ALA A 78 -2.58 8.40 2.20
CA ALA A 78 -3.16 7.46 1.25
C ALA A 78 -3.06 8.06 -0.14
N PHE A 79 -2.61 7.27 -1.10
CA PHE A 79 -2.37 7.74 -2.46
C PHE A 79 -3.00 6.83 -3.48
N GLU A 80 -3.55 7.43 -4.51
CA GLU A 80 -4.02 6.67 -5.67
C GLU A 80 -2.87 6.51 -6.64
N ILE A 81 -2.66 5.30 -7.15
CA ILE A 81 -1.59 5.03 -8.12
C ILE A 81 -2.19 4.39 -9.36
N PRO A 82 -1.55 4.53 -10.51
CA PRO A 82 -2.06 3.90 -11.72
C PRO A 82 -1.85 2.39 -11.68
N HIS A 83 -2.66 1.68 -12.43
CA HIS A 83 -2.62 0.23 -12.49
C HIS A 83 -1.22 -0.29 -12.84
N GLU A 84 -0.56 0.37 -13.77
CA GLU A 84 0.79 -0.05 -14.20
C GLU A 84 1.79 0.03 -13.05
N LEU A 85 1.70 1.07 -12.24
CA LEU A 85 2.59 1.21 -11.10
C LEU A 85 2.27 0.15 -10.04
N ALA A 86 1.00 -0.11 -9.82
CA ALA A 86 0.59 -1.14 -8.86
C ALA A 86 1.16 -2.49 -9.25
N GLY A 87 1.20 -2.78 -10.54
CA GLY A 87 1.75 -4.05 -11.02
C GLY A 87 3.22 -4.20 -10.69
N THR A 88 3.96 -3.10 -10.62
CA THR A 88 5.38 -3.19 -10.27
C THR A 88 5.59 -3.34 -8.77
N LEU A 89 4.61 -2.97 -7.95
CA LEU A 89 4.72 -3.10 -6.52
C LEU A 89 4.23 -4.46 -6.01
N SER A 90 3.34 -5.07 -6.76
CA SER A 90 2.82 -6.35 -6.40
C SER A 90 3.85 -7.39 -6.67
N ASP A 91 4.50 -7.85 -5.63
CA ASP A 91 5.55 -8.78 -5.83
C ASP A 91 5.05 -10.10 -5.73
N THR A 92 4.37 -10.47 -6.67
CA THR A 92 3.85 -11.67 -6.57
C THR A 92 4.62 -12.61 -7.18
N ARG A 93 5.58 -12.69 -7.17
CA ARG A 93 6.16 -13.68 -7.71
C ARG A 93 5.73 -14.80 -7.25
N GLU A 94 5.27 -15.23 -7.50
CA GLU A 94 4.93 -16.11 -7.22
C GLU A 94 5.56 -16.78 -7.37
N ALA A 95 5.76 -16.97 -7.25
CA ALA A 95 6.24 -17.60 -7.25
C ALA A 95 6.27 -18.07 -7.31
#